data_1c45aa606ffaf937ee15114cca616584
#
_entry.id   1c45aa606ffaf937ee15114cca616584
#
_cell.length_a   1.000
_cell.length_b   1.000
_cell.length_c   1.000
_cell.angle_alpha   90.00
_cell.angle_beta   90.00
_cell.angle_gamma   90.00
#
_symmetry.space_group_name_H-M   'P 1'
#
loop_
_entity.id
_entity.type
_entity.pdbx_description
1 polymer ?
#
loop_
_entity_poly.entity_id
_entity_poly.type
_entity_poly.pdbx_seq_one_letter_code
_entity_poly.pdbx_strand_id
1 'polypeptide(L)'
;MTLKSSVKVKKVAPIDMAVTLDTKRIELSRARIMARAWSETIAETRRTSQAALFTRTAMEAFAADVAPGLVLSGPFVAVRGKLDATALQLAQSIGQEAAALPLLEGCHFLTSLYTTLLPGNERSALGAFYTPPALTQRLLDLASEGGVDWSSARVLDPASGGGAFLLEAAARMRRALNGSEPAFILAQLGTRLSGFELDPHAAGLSQAALEILLSDLSAASGRNAPVFLKVCDTLEETPAEQFDLVVGNPPYGRVTLTAAQRSRYARGLYGHANLYGVFTDIALRWARPSGLVAYLTPTSVLGGQYYTALRRLLAAEAPPVAIDFVHARRGVFEDVLQETLLALYRKGGEPGRFQVHYLHVDNEREARLTKNGKVSLPDDAGSPWLAPREPAHVGLIKAAEGMAARLSDWGYGVSTGPLVWNRFKPQMRGRAARGLHPLIWAEAVTADGRFIFRAEKKNHAPYFKTEAGDGWLVVDQSCVLVQRTTAKEQLRRLIAAELPQAFIDAHDGVVVENHLNMVRAIVKPKVTPAAVAAVLNSDVVDQIFRCISGSVAVSAFELESIPLPSLSAMAPIERLVAKGATRAAIEKVLRGLYGLKA
;
A
#
# COMPACT_ATOMS: atom_id res chain seq x y z
N MET A 1 20.87 -41.22 61.22
CA MET A 1 21.65 -40.95 59.96
C MET A 1 20.65 -40.92 58.81
N THR A 2 20.16 -39.75 58.49
CA THR A 2 19.16 -39.51 57.42
C THR A 2 19.78 -38.67 56.37
N LEU A 3 20.09 -39.30 55.22
CA LEU A 3 20.60 -38.62 53.98
C LEU A 3 19.45 -37.92 53.26
N LYS A 4 19.45 -36.58 53.30
CA LYS A 4 18.63 -35.76 52.38
C LYS A 4 19.39 -35.57 51.07
N SER A 5 18.98 -36.22 50.00
CA SER A 5 19.42 -35.90 48.63
C SER A 5 18.57 -34.77 48.09
N SER A 6 19.15 -33.58 47.95
CA SER A 6 18.56 -32.47 47.23
C SER A 6 18.89 -32.58 45.77
N VAL A 7 17.90 -32.92 44.94
CA VAL A 7 18.00 -32.81 43.49
C VAL A 7 17.90 -31.32 43.15
N LYS A 8 19.00 -30.73 42.70
CA LYS A 8 19.03 -29.38 42.11
C LYS A 8 18.41 -29.44 40.72
N VAL A 9 17.18 -28.99 40.57
CA VAL A 9 16.60 -28.68 39.27
C VAL A 9 17.36 -27.47 38.71
N LYS A 10 18.19 -27.67 37.70
CA LYS A 10 18.78 -26.57 36.94
C LYS A 10 17.64 -25.83 36.23
N LYS A 11 17.35 -24.59 36.64
CA LYS A 11 16.56 -23.65 35.82
C LYS A 11 17.33 -23.40 34.53
N VAL A 12 16.80 -23.87 33.43
CA VAL A 12 17.29 -23.52 32.07
C VAL A 12 17.09 -22.01 31.90
N ALA A 13 18.13 -21.32 31.49
CA ALA A 13 18.14 -19.87 31.44
C ALA A 13 17.23 -19.38 30.27
N PRO A 14 16.57 -18.21 30.37
CA PRO A 14 15.69 -17.65 29.33
C PRO A 14 16.35 -17.47 27.95
N ILE A 15 17.67 -17.40 27.90
CA ILE A 15 18.49 -17.22 26.69
C ILE A 15 18.43 -18.44 25.77
N ASP A 16 18.40 -19.67 26.30
CA ASP A 16 18.37 -20.91 25.51
C ASP A 16 17.06 -21.09 24.72
N MET A 17 15.94 -20.66 25.28
CA MET A 17 14.63 -20.81 24.65
C MET A 17 14.44 -19.84 23.47
N ALA A 18 14.95 -18.60 23.58
CA ALA A 18 14.90 -17.60 22.51
C ALA A 18 15.77 -18.01 21.31
N VAL A 19 16.98 -18.51 21.55
CA VAL A 19 17.89 -19.01 20.51
C VAL A 19 17.28 -20.20 19.78
N THR A 20 16.59 -21.10 20.49
CA THR A 20 15.92 -22.26 19.89
C THR A 20 14.75 -21.82 19.00
N LEU A 21 13.93 -20.85 19.41
CA LEU A 21 12.82 -20.33 18.61
C LEU A 21 13.30 -19.61 17.33
N ASP A 22 14.36 -18.82 17.42
CA ASP A 22 14.90 -18.14 16.24
C ASP A 22 15.50 -19.13 15.23
N THR A 23 16.13 -20.19 15.71
CA THR A 23 16.59 -21.29 14.86
C THR A 23 15.42 -21.94 14.11
N LYS A 24 14.32 -22.26 14.80
CA LYS A 24 13.12 -22.84 14.18
C LYS A 24 12.48 -21.94 13.15
N ARG A 25 12.46 -20.65 13.40
CA ARG A 25 11.96 -19.64 12.44
C ARG A 25 12.79 -19.57 11.15
N ILE A 26 14.13 -19.68 11.28
CA ILE A 26 15.04 -19.75 10.15
C ILE A 26 14.81 -21.04 9.34
N GLU A 27 14.64 -22.17 10.01
CA GLU A 27 14.33 -23.46 9.37
C GLU A 27 13.02 -23.40 8.58
N LEU A 28 11.95 -22.88 9.19
CA LEU A 28 10.65 -22.70 8.54
C LEU A 28 10.70 -21.69 7.37
N SER A 29 11.49 -20.63 7.46
CA SER A 29 11.71 -19.70 6.34
C SER A 29 12.39 -20.40 5.17
N ARG A 30 13.37 -21.27 5.42
CA ARG A 30 14.01 -22.10 4.39
C ARG A 30 13.01 -23.10 3.79
N ALA A 31 12.21 -23.76 4.63
CA ALA A 31 11.18 -24.70 4.18
C ALA A 31 10.12 -24.01 3.31
N ARG A 32 9.73 -22.77 3.62
CA ARG A 32 8.86 -21.92 2.76
C ARG A 32 9.49 -21.72 1.37
N ILE A 33 10.78 -21.38 1.31
CA ILE A 33 11.51 -21.22 0.04
C ILE A 33 11.52 -22.53 -0.76
N MET A 34 11.75 -23.66 -0.10
CA MET A 34 11.72 -24.98 -0.73
C MET A 34 10.32 -25.33 -1.27
N ALA A 35 9.27 -25.05 -0.49
CA ALA A 35 7.89 -25.25 -0.91
C ALA A 35 7.52 -24.37 -2.12
N ARG A 36 7.98 -23.11 -2.14
CA ARG A 36 7.81 -22.22 -3.29
C ARG A 36 8.52 -22.78 -4.54
N ALA A 37 9.80 -23.17 -4.41
CA ALA A 37 10.56 -23.76 -5.50
C ALA A 37 9.87 -25.02 -6.04
N TRP A 38 9.35 -25.88 -5.16
CA TRP A 38 8.55 -27.03 -5.57
C TRP A 38 7.30 -26.58 -6.34
N SER A 39 6.54 -25.59 -5.85
CA SER A 39 5.33 -25.14 -6.53
C SER A 39 5.62 -24.60 -7.94
N GLU A 40 6.78 -23.99 -8.15
CA GLU A 40 7.23 -23.47 -9.45
C GLU A 40 7.56 -24.57 -10.47
N THR A 41 7.84 -25.81 -10.03
CA THR A 41 8.02 -26.97 -10.91
C THR A 41 6.69 -27.51 -11.46
N ILE A 42 5.55 -27.12 -10.89
CA ILE A 42 4.22 -27.61 -11.25
C ILE A 42 3.65 -26.77 -12.38
N ALA A 43 3.04 -27.41 -13.36
CA ALA A 43 2.34 -26.73 -14.44
C ALA A 43 1.30 -25.75 -13.86
N GLU A 44 1.26 -24.53 -14.38
CA GLU A 44 0.45 -23.42 -13.86
C GLU A 44 -1.02 -23.81 -13.65
N THR A 45 -1.60 -24.57 -14.59
CA THR A 45 -3.00 -25.06 -14.52
C THR A 45 -3.30 -26.01 -13.36
N ARG A 46 -2.29 -26.61 -12.74
CA ARG A 46 -2.43 -27.50 -11.58
C ARG A 46 -1.88 -26.91 -10.29
N ARG A 47 -1.17 -25.79 -10.36
CA ARG A 47 -0.43 -25.23 -9.22
C ARG A 47 -1.35 -24.89 -8.06
N THR A 48 -2.48 -24.24 -8.32
CA THR A 48 -3.47 -23.86 -7.29
C THR A 48 -4.03 -25.07 -6.56
N SER A 49 -4.41 -26.13 -7.27
CA SER A 49 -4.90 -27.35 -6.64
C SER A 49 -3.82 -28.08 -5.84
N GLN A 50 -2.58 -28.06 -6.31
CA GLN A 50 -1.46 -28.65 -5.58
C GLN A 50 -1.04 -27.81 -4.38
N ALA A 51 -1.09 -26.47 -4.46
CA ALA A 51 -0.90 -25.56 -3.33
C ALA A 51 -1.95 -25.81 -2.24
N ALA A 52 -3.20 -26.02 -2.63
CA ALA A 52 -4.29 -26.34 -1.71
C ALA A 52 -4.07 -27.69 -0.98
N LEU A 53 -3.67 -28.72 -1.71
CA LEU A 53 -3.32 -30.03 -1.12
C LEU A 53 -2.14 -29.91 -0.15
N PHE A 54 -1.10 -29.19 -0.55
CA PHE A 54 0.11 -29.01 0.23
C PHE A 54 -0.18 -28.31 1.56
N THR A 55 -0.87 -27.17 1.51
CA THR A 55 -1.17 -26.37 2.69
C THR A 55 -2.17 -27.06 3.62
N ARG A 56 -3.13 -27.79 3.08
CA ARG A 56 -4.02 -28.64 3.86
C ARG A 56 -3.23 -29.72 4.61
N THR A 57 -2.34 -30.43 3.92
CA THR A 57 -1.49 -31.48 4.54
C THR A 57 -0.62 -30.90 5.66
N ALA A 58 -0.02 -29.72 5.44
CA ALA A 58 0.77 -29.06 6.48
C ALA A 58 -0.09 -28.64 7.68
N MET A 59 -1.30 -28.13 7.45
CA MET A 59 -2.24 -27.75 8.52
C MET A 59 -2.73 -28.96 9.32
N GLU A 60 -3.02 -30.08 8.64
CA GLU A 60 -3.41 -31.34 9.30
C GLU A 60 -2.27 -31.91 10.18
N ALA A 61 -1.02 -31.86 9.68
CA ALA A 61 0.15 -32.28 10.47
C ALA A 61 0.39 -31.38 11.68
N PHE A 62 0.24 -30.08 11.52
CA PHE A 62 0.31 -29.11 12.63
C PHE A 62 -0.77 -29.36 13.68
N ALA A 63 -2.03 -29.54 13.24
CA ALA A 63 -3.15 -29.81 14.15
C ALA A 63 -2.95 -31.10 14.96
N ALA A 64 -2.40 -32.16 14.33
CA ALA A 64 -2.12 -33.41 14.99
C ALA A 64 -1.15 -33.27 16.19
N ASP A 65 -0.18 -32.34 16.10
CA ASP A 65 0.81 -32.10 17.14
C ASP A 65 0.31 -31.13 18.24
N VAL A 66 -0.37 -30.02 17.85
CA VAL A 66 -0.76 -28.96 18.80
C VAL A 66 -2.17 -29.12 19.40
N ALA A 67 -3.05 -29.87 18.73
CA ALA A 67 -4.43 -30.12 19.13
C ALA A 67 -4.83 -31.58 18.86
N PRO A 68 -4.22 -32.57 19.51
CA PRO A 68 -4.49 -33.98 19.26
C PRO A 68 -5.97 -34.31 19.42
N GLY A 69 -6.53 -34.99 18.41
CA GLY A 69 -7.95 -35.38 18.37
C GLY A 69 -8.91 -34.30 17.85
N LEU A 70 -8.42 -33.11 17.51
CA LEU A 70 -9.25 -32.11 16.83
C LEU A 70 -9.56 -32.54 15.40
N VAL A 71 -10.85 -32.59 15.05
CA VAL A 71 -11.31 -32.80 13.69
C VAL A 71 -11.61 -31.44 13.07
N LEU A 72 -10.81 -31.04 12.09
CA LEU A 72 -10.98 -29.79 11.36
C LEU A 72 -12.28 -29.83 10.54
N SER A 73 -13.15 -28.84 10.72
CA SER A 73 -14.48 -28.78 10.12
C SER A 73 -14.62 -27.70 9.03
N GLY A 74 -13.55 -26.95 8.78
CA GLY A 74 -13.59 -25.83 7.85
C GLY A 74 -14.00 -26.20 6.43
N PRO A 75 -14.43 -25.23 5.62
CA PRO A 75 -14.85 -25.43 4.24
C PRO A 75 -13.65 -25.73 3.31
N PHE A 76 -12.83 -26.73 3.69
CA PHE A 76 -11.78 -27.19 2.78
C PHE A 76 -12.42 -27.72 1.51
N VAL A 77 -12.06 -27.13 0.39
CA VAL A 77 -12.46 -27.64 -0.91
C VAL A 77 -11.97 -29.07 -1.05
N ALA A 78 -12.83 -29.96 -1.49
CA ALA A 78 -12.47 -31.32 -1.84
C ALA A 78 -11.54 -31.27 -3.06
N VAL A 79 -10.26 -31.03 -2.83
CA VAL A 79 -9.26 -30.96 -3.89
C VAL A 79 -8.95 -32.38 -4.33
N ARG A 80 -9.20 -32.68 -5.62
CA ARG A 80 -8.85 -33.98 -6.22
C ARG A 80 -7.37 -34.02 -6.56
N GLY A 81 -6.71 -35.15 -6.29
CA GLY A 81 -5.31 -35.37 -6.59
C GLY A 81 -4.52 -35.88 -5.41
N LYS A 82 -3.23 -36.05 -5.61
CA LYS A 82 -2.27 -36.46 -4.58
C LYS A 82 -1.00 -35.61 -4.74
N LEU A 83 -0.33 -35.33 -3.65
CA LEU A 83 1.03 -34.83 -3.65
C LEU A 83 1.97 -35.99 -4.02
N ASP A 84 3.07 -35.70 -4.70
CA ASP A 84 4.18 -36.64 -4.80
C ASP A 84 4.80 -36.89 -3.42
N ALA A 85 5.60 -37.96 -3.28
CA ALA A 85 6.16 -38.38 -2.00
C ALA A 85 7.02 -37.28 -1.35
N THR A 86 7.79 -36.54 -2.15
CA THR A 86 8.66 -35.46 -1.67
C THR A 86 7.84 -34.29 -1.16
N ALA A 87 6.83 -33.85 -1.90
CA ALA A 87 5.93 -32.77 -1.49
C ALA A 87 5.12 -33.14 -0.25
N LEU A 88 4.64 -34.39 -0.18
CA LEU A 88 3.93 -34.90 1.00
C LEU A 88 4.80 -34.83 2.25
N GLN A 89 6.02 -35.33 2.17
CA GLN A 89 6.98 -35.31 3.28
C GLN A 89 7.33 -33.87 3.68
N LEU A 90 7.57 -32.99 2.70
CA LEU A 90 7.87 -31.57 2.96
C LEU A 90 6.70 -30.87 3.65
N ALA A 91 5.47 -31.08 3.19
CA ALA A 91 4.28 -30.47 3.81
C ALA A 91 4.09 -30.95 5.25
N GLN A 92 4.24 -32.26 5.50
CA GLN A 92 4.16 -32.82 6.86
C GLN A 92 5.25 -32.28 7.77
N SER A 93 6.51 -32.21 7.31
CA SER A 93 7.63 -31.64 8.08
C SER A 93 7.38 -30.17 8.43
N ILE A 94 6.88 -29.36 7.48
CA ILE A 94 6.52 -27.96 7.73
C ILE A 94 5.46 -27.85 8.84
N GLY A 95 4.42 -28.67 8.81
CA GLY A 95 3.38 -28.67 9.85
C GLY A 95 3.94 -29.00 11.22
N GLN A 96 4.72 -30.07 11.32
CA GLN A 96 5.38 -30.52 12.54
C GLN A 96 6.37 -29.49 13.11
N GLU A 97 7.18 -28.89 12.24
CA GLU A 97 8.13 -27.84 12.66
C GLU A 97 7.42 -26.57 13.12
N ALA A 98 6.29 -26.20 12.50
CA ALA A 98 5.47 -25.08 12.91
C ALA A 98 4.87 -25.28 14.31
N ALA A 99 4.66 -26.52 14.76
CA ALA A 99 4.18 -26.84 16.10
C ALA A 99 5.16 -26.46 17.22
N ALA A 100 6.43 -26.24 16.90
CA ALA A 100 7.42 -25.73 17.85
C ALA A 100 7.33 -24.20 18.09
N LEU A 101 6.57 -23.48 17.26
CA LEU A 101 6.32 -22.04 17.43
C LEU A 101 5.20 -21.78 18.45
N PRO A 102 5.09 -20.56 18.99
CA PRO A 102 3.88 -20.13 19.68
C PRO A 102 2.65 -20.36 18.79
N LEU A 103 1.56 -20.88 19.33
CA LEU A 103 0.39 -21.37 18.60
C LEU A 103 -0.13 -20.38 17.53
N LEU A 104 -0.31 -19.12 17.91
CA LEU A 104 -0.76 -18.07 16.99
C LEU A 104 0.24 -17.82 15.84
N GLU A 105 1.54 -17.89 16.14
CA GLU A 105 2.61 -17.73 15.13
C GLU A 105 2.62 -18.90 14.14
N GLY A 106 2.44 -20.14 14.62
CA GLY A 106 2.31 -21.32 13.78
C GLY A 106 1.09 -21.26 12.86
N CYS A 107 -0.07 -20.84 13.39
CA CYS A 107 -1.28 -20.60 12.60
C CYS A 107 -1.04 -19.57 11.50
N HIS A 108 -0.46 -18.42 11.82
CA HIS A 108 -0.12 -17.38 10.84
C HIS A 108 0.84 -17.88 9.76
N PHE A 109 1.87 -18.63 10.15
CA PHE A 109 2.84 -19.17 9.21
C PHE A 109 2.16 -20.09 8.19
N LEU A 110 1.35 -21.04 8.65
CA LEU A 110 0.70 -22.02 7.79
C LEU A 110 -0.36 -21.42 6.87
N THR A 111 -1.17 -20.49 7.37
CA THR A 111 -2.18 -19.83 6.52
C THR A 111 -1.54 -18.95 5.45
N SER A 112 -0.36 -18.35 5.73
CA SER A 112 0.39 -17.54 4.77
C SER A 112 1.07 -18.36 3.68
N LEU A 113 1.30 -19.64 3.93
CA LEU A 113 2.00 -20.53 3.00
C LEU A 113 1.24 -20.69 1.68
N TYR A 114 -0.09 -20.71 1.73
CA TYR A 114 -0.93 -20.86 0.54
C TYR A 114 -0.67 -19.76 -0.49
N THR A 115 -0.67 -18.49 -0.06
CA THR A 115 -0.42 -17.35 -0.95
C THR A 115 0.98 -17.39 -1.58
N THR A 116 1.96 -17.94 -0.87
CA THR A 116 3.34 -18.12 -1.37
C THR A 116 3.41 -19.14 -2.50
N LEU A 117 2.55 -20.17 -2.47
CA LEU A 117 2.54 -21.28 -3.45
C LEU A 117 1.68 -20.98 -4.68
N LEU A 118 0.80 -19.99 -4.65
CA LEU A 118 -0.06 -19.64 -5.78
C LEU A 118 0.73 -19.07 -6.98
N PRO A 119 0.25 -19.28 -8.22
CA PRO A 119 0.74 -18.57 -9.39
C PRO A 119 0.61 -17.06 -9.23
N GLY A 120 1.56 -16.30 -9.77
CA GLY A 120 1.58 -14.84 -9.64
C GLY A 120 0.34 -14.14 -10.21
N ASN A 121 -0.20 -14.63 -11.33
CA ASN A 121 -1.44 -14.16 -11.95
C ASN A 121 -2.67 -14.41 -11.06
N GLU A 122 -2.81 -15.59 -10.46
CA GLU A 122 -3.92 -15.92 -9.56
C GLU A 122 -3.80 -15.14 -8.25
N ARG A 123 -2.60 -15.08 -7.67
CA ARG A 123 -2.33 -14.27 -6.47
C ARG A 123 -2.73 -12.80 -6.69
N SER A 124 -2.38 -12.24 -7.86
CA SER A 124 -2.76 -10.88 -8.23
C SER A 124 -4.27 -10.73 -8.46
N ALA A 125 -4.91 -11.72 -9.11
CA ALA A 125 -6.35 -11.71 -9.38
C ALA A 125 -7.18 -11.80 -8.09
N LEU A 126 -6.74 -12.63 -7.13
CA LEU A 126 -7.37 -12.77 -5.82
C LEU A 126 -7.02 -11.62 -4.87
N GLY A 127 -6.03 -10.78 -5.21
CA GLY A 127 -5.48 -9.80 -4.28
C GLY A 127 -4.87 -10.45 -3.03
N ALA A 128 -4.44 -11.71 -3.15
CA ALA A 128 -3.97 -12.53 -2.04
C ALA A 128 -2.52 -12.18 -1.70
N PHE A 129 -2.33 -11.22 -0.81
CA PHE A 129 -1.02 -10.81 -0.31
C PHE A 129 -0.87 -11.17 1.18
N TYR A 130 0.29 -11.69 1.51
CA TYR A 130 0.64 -11.96 2.90
C TYR A 130 0.70 -10.67 3.72
N THR A 131 0.08 -10.69 4.90
CA THR A 131 0.16 -9.59 5.87
C THR A 131 1.05 -10.01 7.03
N PRO A 132 2.25 -9.40 7.21
CA PRO A 132 3.14 -9.71 8.31
C PRO A 132 2.48 -9.50 9.69
N PRO A 133 2.74 -10.38 10.67
CA PRO A 133 2.20 -10.28 12.03
C PRO A 133 2.42 -8.91 12.70
N ALA A 134 3.58 -8.27 12.49
CA ALA A 134 3.86 -6.94 13.02
C ALA A 134 2.85 -5.88 12.54
N LEU A 135 2.40 -5.96 11.28
CA LEU A 135 1.40 -5.05 10.75
C LEU A 135 0.00 -5.37 11.25
N THR A 136 -0.34 -6.66 11.33
CA THR A 136 -1.61 -7.13 11.87
C THR A 136 -1.77 -6.67 13.33
N GLN A 137 -0.77 -6.90 14.15
CA GLN A 137 -0.74 -6.48 15.56
C GLN A 137 -0.86 -4.96 15.68
N ARG A 138 -0.06 -4.20 14.91
CA ARG A 138 -0.10 -2.74 14.97
C ARG A 138 -1.45 -2.17 14.55
N LEU A 139 -2.08 -2.70 13.51
CA LEU A 139 -3.40 -2.24 13.06
C LEU A 139 -4.47 -2.47 14.13
N LEU A 140 -4.44 -3.61 14.80
CA LEU A 140 -5.35 -3.89 15.91
C LEU A 140 -4.99 -3.11 17.18
N ASP A 141 -3.73 -2.73 17.40
CA ASP A 141 -3.35 -1.77 18.45
C ASP A 141 -3.94 -0.40 18.17
N LEU A 142 -3.89 0.09 16.90
CA LEU A 142 -4.57 1.31 16.49
C LEU A 142 -6.08 1.24 16.77
N ALA A 143 -6.71 0.10 16.49
CA ALA A 143 -8.13 -0.10 16.81
C ALA A 143 -8.38 -0.02 18.33
N SER A 144 -7.52 -0.61 19.16
CA SER A 144 -7.58 -0.51 20.61
C SER A 144 -7.38 0.92 21.10
N GLU A 145 -6.36 1.62 20.56
CA GLU A 145 -6.11 3.06 20.83
C GLU A 145 -7.32 3.91 20.41
N GLY A 146 -8.04 3.49 19.36
CA GLY A 146 -9.28 4.08 18.90
C GLY A 146 -10.51 3.74 19.75
N GLY A 147 -10.38 2.90 20.78
CA GLY A 147 -11.44 2.60 21.73
C GLY A 147 -12.25 1.32 21.44
N VAL A 148 -11.71 0.36 20.66
CA VAL A 148 -12.31 -0.97 20.53
C VAL A 148 -12.25 -1.69 21.88
N ASP A 149 -13.39 -2.09 22.41
CA ASP A 149 -13.51 -2.96 23.56
C ASP A 149 -13.62 -4.42 23.12
N TRP A 150 -12.54 -5.16 23.23
CA TRP A 150 -12.46 -6.57 22.81
C TRP A 150 -13.38 -7.50 23.60
N SER A 151 -13.87 -7.07 24.76
CA SER A 151 -14.81 -7.86 25.56
C SER A 151 -16.23 -7.87 24.98
N SER A 152 -16.56 -6.88 24.13
CA SER A 152 -17.91 -6.68 23.58
C SER A 152 -17.97 -6.43 22.09
N ALA A 153 -16.87 -6.01 21.46
CA ALA A 153 -16.84 -5.59 20.06
C ALA A 153 -17.23 -6.70 19.06
N ARG A 154 -17.95 -6.29 18.01
CA ARG A 154 -18.23 -7.09 16.81
C ARG A 154 -17.21 -6.72 15.75
N VAL A 155 -16.53 -7.70 15.17
CA VAL A 155 -15.40 -7.53 14.26
C VAL A 155 -15.69 -8.24 12.94
N LEU A 156 -15.45 -7.54 11.82
CA LEU A 156 -15.53 -8.08 10.46
C LEU A 156 -14.20 -7.87 9.73
N ASP A 157 -13.72 -8.93 9.08
CA ASP A 157 -12.74 -8.83 8.00
C ASP A 157 -13.42 -9.18 6.67
N PRO A 158 -13.69 -8.21 5.78
CA PRO A 158 -14.44 -8.45 4.55
C PRO A 158 -13.60 -9.04 3.41
N ALA A 159 -12.31 -9.29 3.62
CA ALA A 159 -11.38 -9.92 2.67
C ALA A 159 -10.32 -10.69 3.45
N SER A 160 -10.74 -11.70 4.21
CA SER A 160 -9.95 -12.29 5.28
C SER A 160 -8.72 -13.07 4.83
N GLY A 161 -8.67 -13.54 3.57
CA GLY A 161 -7.56 -14.36 3.10
C GLY A 161 -7.30 -15.55 4.02
N GLY A 162 -6.04 -15.72 4.43
CA GLY A 162 -5.63 -16.72 5.43
C GLY A 162 -6.00 -16.37 6.87
N GLY A 163 -6.82 -15.34 7.12
CA GLY A 163 -7.35 -15.02 8.45
C GLY A 163 -6.38 -14.29 9.39
N ALA A 164 -5.37 -13.61 8.88
CA ALA A 164 -4.37 -12.95 9.72
C ALA A 164 -4.97 -12.01 10.78
N PHE A 165 -5.92 -11.17 10.39
CA PHE A 165 -6.61 -10.26 11.32
C PHE A 165 -7.62 -10.98 12.20
N LEU A 166 -8.29 -12.00 11.70
CA LEU A 166 -9.27 -12.78 12.48
C LEU A 166 -8.60 -13.57 13.61
N LEU A 167 -7.44 -14.17 13.34
CA LEU A 167 -6.65 -14.91 14.33
C LEU A 167 -6.21 -13.99 15.48
N GLU A 168 -5.65 -12.85 15.16
CA GLU A 168 -5.21 -11.87 16.16
C GLU A 168 -6.40 -11.25 16.93
N ALA A 169 -7.53 -10.95 16.22
CA ALA A 169 -8.76 -10.48 16.85
C ALA A 169 -9.34 -11.53 17.81
N ALA A 170 -9.43 -12.80 17.39
CA ALA A 170 -9.86 -13.90 18.25
C ALA A 170 -9.01 -14.04 19.51
N ALA A 171 -7.67 -13.92 19.37
CA ALA A 171 -6.76 -13.97 20.52
C ALA A 171 -6.98 -12.79 21.48
N ARG A 172 -7.25 -11.58 20.99
CA ARG A 172 -7.57 -10.39 21.82
C ARG A 172 -8.92 -10.51 22.50
N MET A 173 -9.95 -10.93 21.79
CA MET A 173 -11.29 -11.16 22.34
C MET A 173 -11.26 -12.26 23.42
N ARG A 174 -10.58 -13.38 23.16
CA ARG A 174 -10.36 -14.45 24.14
C ARG A 174 -9.65 -13.93 25.39
N ARG A 175 -8.59 -13.13 25.23
CA ARG A 175 -7.86 -12.54 26.38
C ARG A 175 -8.75 -11.58 27.18
N ALA A 176 -9.59 -10.79 26.51
CA ALA A 176 -10.52 -9.86 27.17
C ALA A 176 -11.64 -10.60 27.94
N LEU A 177 -11.97 -11.82 27.54
CA LEU A 177 -12.97 -12.69 28.20
C LEU A 177 -12.32 -13.71 29.15
N ASN A 178 -11.03 -13.56 29.48
CA ASN A 178 -10.34 -14.49 30.36
C ASN A 178 -11.02 -14.60 31.72
N GLY A 179 -11.15 -15.83 32.23
CA GLY A 179 -11.88 -16.14 33.47
C GLY A 179 -13.37 -16.45 33.26
N SER A 180 -13.92 -16.28 32.04
CA SER A 180 -15.26 -16.74 31.69
C SER A 180 -15.27 -18.25 31.36
N GLU A 181 -16.44 -18.85 31.42
CA GLU A 181 -16.64 -20.25 31.04
C GLU A 181 -16.27 -20.48 29.55
N PRO A 182 -15.53 -21.57 29.23
CA PRO A 182 -15.09 -21.85 27.86
C PRO A 182 -16.24 -21.85 26.81
N ALA A 183 -17.38 -22.43 27.16
CA ALA A 183 -18.56 -22.45 26.30
C ALA A 183 -19.12 -21.06 26.04
N PHE A 184 -19.06 -20.15 27.03
CA PHE A 184 -19.45 -18.75 26.87
C PHE A 184 -18.49 -18.01 25.93
N ILE A 185 -17.18 -18.19 26.10
CA ILE A 185 -16.16 -17.57 25.23
C ILE A 185 -16.39 -17.99 23.77
N LEU A 186 -16.56 -19.28 23.50
CA LEU A 186 -16.85 -19.77 22.14
C LEU A 186 -18.12 -19.15 21.56
N ALA A 187 -19.21 -19.09 22.34
CA ALA A 187 -20.47 -18.50 21.91
C ALA A 187 -20.31 -16.99 21.60
N GLN A 188 -19.57 -16.26 22.44
CA GLN A 188 -19.30 -14.84 22.23
C GLN A 188 -18.45 -14.60 20.99
N LEU A 189 -17.42 -15.39 20.75
CA LEU A 189 -16.61 -15.32 19.53
C LEU A 189 -17.47 -15.61 18.29
N GLY A 190 -18.27 -16.67 18.31
CA GLY A 190 -19.11 -17.09 17.18
C GLY A 190 -20.17 -16.07 16.76
N THR A 191 -20.62 -15.20 17.67
CA THR A 191 -21.61 -14.16 17.37
C THR A 191 -20.99 -12.81 17.00
N ARG A 192 -19.69 -12.62 17.25
CA ARG A 192 -19.04 -11.31 17.15
C ARG A 192 -17.87 -11.24 16.20
N LEU A 193 -17.27 -12.37 15.80
CA LEU A 193 -16.16 -12.42 14.87
C LEU A 193 -16.65 -13.02 13.55
N SER A 194 -16.41 -12.30 12.44
CA SER A 194 -16.84 -12.71 11.10
C SER A 194 -15.76 -12.40 10.07
N GLY A 195 -15.59 -13.28 9.10
CA GLY A 195 -14.75 -13.10 7.92
C GLY A 195 -15.46 -13.45 6.64
N PHE A 196 -15.25 -12.66 5.59
CA PHE A 196 -15.69 -12.98 4.23
C PHE A 196 -14.46 -13.28 3.37
N GLU A 197 -14.57 -14.30 2.55
CA GLU A 197 -13.49 -14.70 1.65
C GLU A 197 -14.05 -15.27 0.34
N LEU A 198 -13.46 -14.86 -0.77
CA LEU A 198 -13.86 -15.32 -2.10
C LEU A 198 -13.31 -16.72 -2.40
N ASP A 199 -12.06 -17.00 -1.99
CA ASP A 199 -11.42 -18.29 -2.18
C ASP A 199 -11.83 -19.29 -1.09
N PRO A 200 -12.58 -20.35 -1.43
CA PRO A 200 -13.03 -21.33 -0.44
C PRO A 200 -11.89 -22.04 0.29
N HIS A 201 -10.72 -22.19 -0.36
CA HIS A 201 -9.58 -22.84 0.29
C HIS A 201 -8.89 -21.92 1.31
N ALA A 202 -8.70 -20.66 0.98
CA ALA A 202 -8.21 -19.66 1.93
C ALA A 202 -9.16 -19.53 3.14
N ALA A 203 -10.47 -19.49 2.90
CA ALA A 203 -11.48 -19.53 3.97
C ALA A 203 -11.36 -20.79 4.83
N GLY A 204 -11.15 -21.95 4.22
CA GLY A 204 -10.95 -23.22 4.93
C GLY A 204 -9.71 -23.22 5.81
N LEU A 205 -8.59 -22.71 5.31
CA LEU A 205 -7.35 -22.56 6.09
C LEU A 205 -7.53 -21.60 7.26
N SER A 206 -8.20 -20.47 7.04
CA SER A 206 -8.51 -19.49 8.07
C SER A 206 -9.39 -20.10 9.17
N GLN A 207 -10.45 -20.81 8.80
CA GLN A 207 -11.33 -21.52 9.74
C GLN A 207 -10.57 -22.57 10.55
N ALA A 208 -9.77 -23.41 9.87
CA ALA A 208 -8.96 -24.45 10.54
C ALA A 208 -7.97 -23.85 11.55
N ALA A 209 -7.32 -22.75 11.20
CA ALA A 209 -6.41 -22.06 12.10
C ALA A 209 -7.13 -21.49 13.34
N LEU A 210 -8.37 -20.96 13.18
CA LEU A 210 -9.21 -20.52 14.29
C LEU A 210 -9.66 -21.68 15.17
N GLU A 211 -10.03 -22.80 14.58
CA GLU A 211 -10.38 -24.04 15.31
C GLU A 211 -9.20 -24.54 16.15
N ILE A 212 -7.99 -24.54 15.60
CA ILE A 212 -6.76 -24.89 16.30
C ILE A 212 -6.47 -23.90 17.43
N LEU A 213 -6.58 -22.60 17.17
CA LEU A 213 -6.36 -21.55 18.18
C LEU A 213 -7.32 -21.65 19.38
N LEU A 214 -8.51 -22.19 19.17
CA LEU A 214 -9.58 -22.31 20.16
C LEU A 214 -9.77 -23.77 20.64
N SER A 215 -8.88 -24.68 20.30
CA SER A 215 -9.02 -26.12 20.55
C SER A 215 -9.12 -26.47 22.03
N ASP A 216 -8.39 -25.78 22.89
CA ASP A 216 -8.46 -25.97 24.34
C ASP A 216 -9.83 -25.55 24.94
N LEU A 217 -10.44 -24.47 24.42
CA LEU A 217 -11.80 -24.06 24.80
C LEU A 217 -12.83 -25.09 24.31
N SER A 218 -12.63 -25.62 23.10
CA SER A 218 -13.48 -26.67 22.53
C SER A 218 -13.40 -27.96 23.37
N ALA A 219 -12.18 -28.38 23.72
CA ALA A 219 -11.96 -29.55 24.58
C ALA A 219 -12.56 -29.37 25.98
N ALA A 220 -12.36 -28.21 26.61
CA ALA A 220 -12.87 -27.93 27.94
C ALA A 220 -14.40 -27.80 28.02
N SER A 221 -15.04 -27.31 26.93
CA SER A 221 -16.49 -27.13 26.89
C SER A 221 -17.27 -28.30 26.27
N GLY A 222 -16.58 -29.24 25.60
CA GLY A 222 -17.21 -30.28 24.79
C GLY A 222 -17.96 -29.76 23.57
N ARG A 223 -17.66 -28.52 23.11
CA ARG A 223 -18.31 -27.86 21.97
C ARG A 223 -17.31 -27.59 20.84
N ASN A 224 -17.74 -27.73 19.62
CA ASN A 224 -16.94 -27.33 18.46
C ASN A 224 -16.75 -25.81 18.42
N ALA A 225 -15.63 -25.35 17.87
CA ALA A 225 -15.46 -23.95 17.55
C ALA A 225 -16.52 -23.50 16.54
N PRO A 226 -17.02 -22.25 16.63
CA PRO A 226 -17.98 -21.71 15.69
C PRO A 226 -17.43 -21.61 14.25
N VAL A 227 -18.34 -21.49 13.28
CA VAL A 227 -17.98 -21.11 11.91
C VAL A 227 -17.86 -19.60 11.86
N PHE A 228 -16.67 -19.10 11.51
CA PHE A 228 -16.35 -17.67 11.44
C PHE A 228 -16.33 -17.15 10.01
N LEU A 229 -16.09 -18.04 9.03
CA LEU A 229 -15.85 -17.68 7.64
C LEU A 229 -17.09 -17.93 6.78
N LYS A 230 -17.46 -16.91 5.99
CA LYS A 230 -18.43 -17.01 4.91
C LYS A 230 -17.69 -16.96 3.58
N VAL A 231 -17.83 -18.00 2.77
CA VAL A 231 -17.33 -18.01 1.37
C VAL A 231 -18.32 -17.22 0.52
N CYS A 232 -17.91 -16.03 0.05
CA CYS A 232 -18.75 -15.15 -0.75
C CYS A 232 -17.95 -14.08 -1.49
N ASP A 233 -18.57 -13.50 -2.54
CA ASP A 233 -18.09 -12.23 -3.11
C ASP A 233 -18.63 -11.06 -2.27
N THR A 234 -17.74 -10.42 -1.52
CA THR A 234 -18.08 -9.29 -0.64
C THR A 234 -18.72 -8.13 -1.41
N LEU A 235 -18.42 -7.96 -2.70
CA LEU A 235 -19.01 -6.91 -3.54
C LEU A 235 -20.53 -7.11 -3.75
N GLU A 236 -21.00 -8.34 -3.66
CA GLU A 236 -22.42 -8.69 -3.82
C GLU A 236 -23.19 -8.73 -2.49
N GLU A 237 -22.48 -8.76 -1.36
CA GLU A 237 -23.09 -8.83 -0.05
C GLU A 237 -23.82 -7.52 0.31
N THR A 238 -24.92 -7.66 1.01
CA THR A 238 -25.67 -6.52 1.56
C THR A 238 -25.49 -6.49 3.07
N PRO A 239 -25.12 -5.35 3.66
CA PRO A 239 -24.94 -5.25 5.11
C PRO A 239 -26.25 -5.59 5.85
N ALA A 240 -26.28 -6.74 6.54
CA ALA A 240 -27.38 -7.13 7.43
C ALA A 240 -27.14 -6.68 8.87
N GLU A 241 -25.88 -6.53 9.24
CA GLU A 241 -25.43 -6.19 10.59
C GLU A 241 -24.38 -5.08 10.54
N GLN A 242 -24.23 -4.37 11.66
CA GLN A 242 -23.23 -3.32 11.80
C GLN A 242 -22.17 -3.74 12.83
N PHE A 243 -20.90 -3.51 12.50
CA PHE A 243 -19.75 -3.91 13.29
C PHE A 243 -19.10 -2.72 14.01
N ASP A 244 -18.52 -2.99 15.18
CA ASP A 244 -17.73 -2.03 15.93
C ASP A 244 -16.38 -1.76 15.26
N LEU A 245 -15.84 -2.80 14.62
CA LEU A 245 -14.58 -2.75 13.87
C LEU A 245 -14.72 -3.52 12.56
N VAL A 246 -14.41 -2.83 11.46
CA VAL A 246 -14.13 -3.48 10.17
C VAL A 246 -12.63 -3.36 9.93
N VAL A 247 -11.94 -4.49 9.82
CA VAL A 247 -10.47 -4.55 9.74
C VAL A 247 -10.04 -5.41 8.58
N GLY A 248 -8.89 -5.12 7.97
CA GLY A 248 -8.35 -5.98 6.93
C GLY A 248 -7.24 -5.37 6.11
N ASN A 249 -6.74 -6.18 5.19
CA ASN A 249 -5.88 -5.81 4.09
C ASN A 249 -6.66 -6.06 2.78
N PRO A 250 -7.51 -5.11 2.34
CA PRO A 250 -8.36 -5.33 1.18
C PRO A 250 -7.53 -5.56 -0.08
N PRO A 251 -8.04 -6.26 -1.10
CA PRO A 251 -7.32 -6.51 -2.32
C PRO A 251 -6.98 -5.20 -3.05
N TYR A 252 -5.80 -5.14 -3.68
CA TYR A 252 -5.33 -4.00 -4.46
C TYR A 252 -5.53 -4.26 -5.95
N GLY A 253 -5.50 -3.19 -6.74
CA GLY A 253 -5.53 -3.26 -8.19
C GLY A 253 -6.80 -2.69 -8.82
N ARG A 254 -6.73 -2.52 -10.12
CA ARG A 254 -7.87 -2.05 -10.93
C ARG A 254 -8.88 -3.18 -11.09
N VAL A 255 -10.15 -2.81 -11.06
CA VAL A 255 -11.26 -3.73 -11.28
C VAL A 255 -12.25 -3.14 -12.28
N THR A 256 -12.82 -4.01 -13.10
CA THR A 256 -13.97 -3.67 -13.95
C THR A 256 -15.23 -4.05 -13.21
N LEU A 257 -15.95 -3.05 -12.74
CA LEU A 257 -17.23 -3.22 -12.05
C LEU A 257 -18.37 -3.35 -13.07
N THR A 258 -19.36 -4.18 -12.77
CA THR A 258 -20.64 -4.19 -13.47
C THR A 258 -21.35 -2.84 -13.31
N ALA A 259 -22.32 -2.55 -14.16
CA ALA A 259 -23.13 -1.31 -14.05
C ALA A 259 -23.82 -1.19 -12.68
N ALA A 260 -24.34 -2.31 -12.15
CA ALA A 260 -24.97 -2.37 -10.83
C ALA A 260 -23.98 -2.08 -9.70
N GLN A 261 -22.80 -2.72 -9.71
CA GLN A 261 -21.74 -2.48 -8.73
C GLN A 261 -21.23 -1.03 -8.80
N ARG A 262 -21.02 -0.50 -10.03
CA ARG A 262 -20.60 0.90 -10.22
C ARG A 262 -21.64 1.89 -9.66
N SER A 263 -22.92 1.62 -9.82
CA SER A 263 -23.99 2.41 -9.22
C SER A 263 -23.98 2.29 -7.68
N ARG A 264 -23.86 1.06 -7.16
CA ARG A 264 -23.81 0.78 -5.71
C ARG A 264 -22.69 1.52 -5.00
N TYR A 265 -21.49 1.56 -5.59
CA TYR A 265 -20.28 2.14 -4.99
C TYR A 265 -19.91 3.53 -5.56
N ALA A 266 -20.81 4.18 -6.28
CA ALA A 266 -20.57 5.45 -7.00
C ALA A 266 -19.99 6.57 -6.12
N ARG A 267 -20.37 6.64 -4.85
CA ARG A 267 -20.00 7.72 -3.92
C ARG A 267 -18.50 7.79 -3.63
N GLY A 268 -17.77 6.65 -3.69
CA GLY A 268 -16.32 6.57 -3.50
C GLY A 268 -15.53 6.46 -4.80
N LEU A 269 -16.19 6.47 -5.98
CA LEU A 269 -15.55 6.21 -7.26
C LEU A 269 -15.30 7.49 -8.07
N TYR A 270 -14.11 7.58 -8.64
CA TYR A 270 -13.75 8.56 -9.66
C TYR A 270 -12.90 7.90 -10.75
N GLY A 271 -13.38 7.92 -11.99
CA GLY A 271 -12.66 7.30 -13.12
C GLY A 271 -12.59 5.77 -13.02
N HIS A 272 -11.39 5.21 -13.01
CA HIS A 272 -11.16 3.77 -12.87
C HIS A 272 -11.37 3.31 -11.42
N ALA A 273 -12.12 2.22 -11.24
CA ALA A 273 -12.29 1.60 -9.94
C ALA A 273 -11.01 0.88 -9.50
N ASN A 274 -10.68 1.00 -8.22
CA ASN A 274 -9.64 0.22 -7.56
C ASN A 274 -10.26 -0.53 -6.39
N LEU A 275 -9.92 -1.81 -6.24
CA LEU A 275 -10.57 -2.69 -5.26
C LEU A 275 -10.49 -2.13 -3.84
N TYR A 276 -9.33 -1.68 -3.36
CA TYR A 276 -9.26 -1.18 -1.98
C TYR A 276 -10.15 0.06 -1.75
N GLY A 277 -10.38 0.89 -2.77
CA GLY A 277 -11.33 2.01 -2.69
C GLY A 277 -12.77 1.53 -2.55
N VAL A 278 -13.15 0.50 -3.31
CA VAL A 278 -14.48 -0.15 -3.20
C VAL A 278 -14.65 -0.81 -1.84
N PHE A 279 -13.65 -1.55 -1.37
CA PHE A 279 -13.66 -2.18 -0.05
C PHE A 279 -13.70 -1.16 1.10
N THR A 280 -13.14 0.03 0.91
CA THR A 280 -13.27 1.11 1.91
C THR A 280 -14.72 1.61 1.99
N ASP A 281 -15.41 1.80 0.85
CA ASP A 281 -16.85 2.12 0.85
C ASP A 281 -17.69 0.98 1.48
N ILE A 282 -17.35 -0.28 1.17
CA ILE A 282 -17.96 -1.46 1.80
C ILE A 282 -17.80 -1.41 3.32
N ALA A 283 -16.59 -1.18 3.81
CA ALA A 283 -16.30 -1.12 5.24
C ALA A 283 -17.13 -0.05 5.95
N LEU A 284 -17.30 1.13 5.34
CA LEU A 284 -18.14 2.20 5.88
C LEU A 284 -19.61 1.78 5.98
N ARG A 285 -20.11 0.92 5.08
CA ARG A 285 -21.48 0.42 5.11
C ARG A 285 -21.69 -0.62 6.20
N TRP A 286 -20.68 -1.45 6.48
CA TRP A 286 -20.73 -2.48 7.51
C TRP A 286 -20.41 -1.97 8.92
N ALA A 287 -19.65 -0.88 9.04
CA ALA A 287 -19.37 -0.25 10.33
C ALA A 287 -20.64 0.43 10.90
N ARG A 288 -20.90 0.25 12.20
CA ARG A 288 -21.97 0.97 12.90
C ARG A 288 -21.62 2.47 13.08
N PRO A 289 -22.56 3.35 13.41
CA PRO A 289 -22.25 4.70 13.86
C PRO A 289 -21.22 4.67 15.00
N SER A 290 -20.20 5.53 14.94
CA SER A 290 -19.03 5.56 15.83
C SER A 290 -18.10 4.33 15.74
N GLY A 291 -18.44 3.34 14.90
CA GLY A 291 -17.57 2.19 14.62
C GLY A 291 -16.30 2.60 13.88
N LEU A 292 -15.33 1.72 13.89
CA LEU A 292 -13.99 1.94 13.33
C LEU A 292 -13.78 1.13 12.04
N VAL A 293 -13.06 1.72 11.11
CA VAL A 293 -12.50 1.03 9.94
C VAL A 293 -10.98 1.10 10.06
N ALA A 294 -10.33 -0.04 10.11
CA ALA A 294 -8.88 -0.17 10.26
C ALA A 294 -8.30 -0.97 9.08
N TYR A 295 -7.62 -0.28 8.16
CA TYR A 295 -7.17 -0.89 6.91
C TYR A 295 -5.68 -0.67 6.65
N LEU A 296 -5.05 -1.72 6.12
CA LEU A 296 -3.76 -1.64 5.44
C LEU A 296 -4.03 -1.30 3.96
N THR A 297 -3.54 -0.18 3.47
CA THR A 297 -3.80 0.29 2.10
C THR A 297 -2.55 0.91 1.46
N PRO A 298 -2.49 1.01 0.12
CA PRO A 298 -1.45 1.78 -0.55
C PRO A 298 -1.52 3.27 -0.20
N THR A 299 -0.36 3.92 -0.09
CA THR A 299 -0.27 5.37 0.18
C THR A 299 -0.88 6.23 -0.92
N SER A 300 -1.15 5.67 -2.10
CA SER A 300 -1.81 6.36 -3.21
C SER A 300 -3.22 6.87 -2.88
N VAL A 301 -3.87 6.36 -1.83
CA VAL A 301 -5.14 6.93 -1.32
C VAL A 301 -5.00 8.40 -0.93
N LEU A 302 -3.83 8.80 -0.43
CA LEU A 302 -3.59 10.16 0.05
C LEU A 302 -3.45 11.20 -1.07
N GLY A 303 -2.83 10.84 -2.21
CA GLY A 303 -2.48 11.79 -3.28
C GLY A 303 -3.11 11.50 -4.65
N GLY A 304 -3.47 10.25 -4.94
CA GLY A 304 -3.89 9.85 -6.28
C GLY A 304 -5.22 10.48 -6.73
N GLN A 305 -5.29 10.87 -7.99
CA GLN A 305 -6.49 11.48 -8.60
C GLN A 305 -7.71 10.58 -8.55
N TYR A 306 -7.54 9.29 -8.77
CA TYR A 306 -8.63 8.31 -8.75
C TYR A 306 -9.29 8.12 -7.39
N TYR A 307 -8.69 8.63 -6.32
CA TYR A 307 -9.19 8.56 -4.94
C TYR A 307 -9.82 9.88 -4.45
N THR A 308 -9.99 10.86 -5.32
CA THR A 308 -10.61 12.16 -4.97
C THR A 308 -11.98 11.99 -4.34
N ALA A 309 -12.87 11.17 -4.96
CA ALA A 309 -14.19 10.90 -4.41
C ALA A 309 -14.11 10.11 -3.08
N LEU A 310 -13.20 9.15 -2.99
CA LEU A 310 -12.99 8.38 -1.75
C LEU A 310 -12.49 9.25 -0.61
N ARG A 311 -11.54 10.18 -0.86
CA ARG A 311 -11.08 11.13 0.16
C ARG A 311 -12.21 12.03 0.67
N ARG A 312 -13.07 12.54 -0.23
CA ARG A 312 -14.27 13.31 0.16
C ARG A 312 -15.23 12.48 1.00
N LEU A 313 -15.48 11.24 0.58
CA LEU A 313 -16.32 10.30 1.33
C LEU A 313 -15.77 10.04 2.74
N LEU A 314 -14.49 9.74 2.84
CA LEU A 314 -13.83 9.50 4.13
C LEU A 314 -13.86 10.75 5.02
N ALA A 315 -13.52 11.92 4.49
CA ALA A 315 -13.54 13.16 5.27
C ALA A 315 -14.95 13.51 5.79
N ALA A 316 -15.99 13.20 5.00
CA ALA A 316 -17.38 13.51 5.36
C ALA A 316 -18.00 12.48 6.31
N GLU A 317 -17.78 11.18 6.08
CA GLU A 317 -18.49 10.12 6.80
C GLU A 317 -17.61 9.40 7.85
N ALA A 318 -16.30 9.35 7.64
CA ALA A 318 -15.37 8.65 8.52
C ALA A 318 -13.98 9.29 8.49
N PRO A 319 -13.80 10.47 9.08
CA PRO A 319 -12.50 11.13 9.09
C PRO A 319 -11.42 10.27 9.74
N PRO A 320 -10.15 10.40 9.28
CA PRO A 320 -9.04 9.63 9.84
C PRO A 320 -8.79 10.00 11.30
N VAL A 321 -8.52 8.99 12.12
CA VAL A 321 -8.10 9.09 13.52
C VAL A 321 -6.58 9.02 13.60
N ALA A 322 -6.00 8.06 12.88
CA ALA A 322 -4.56 7.85 12.81
C ALA A 322 -4.14 7.25 11.47
N ILE A 323 -2.93 7.57 11.04
CA ILE A 323 -2.26 6.99 9.88
C ILE A 323 -0.82 6.65 10.26
N ASP A 324 -0.43 5.39 10.07
CA ASP A 324 0.93 4.91 10.26
C ASP A 324 1.56 4.61 8.90
N PHE A 325 2.59 5.34 8.50
CA PHE A 325 3.37 5.05 7.30
C PHE A 325 4.28 3.85 7.55
N VAL A 326 4.20 2.84 6.68
CA VAL A 326 4.98 1.60 6.82
C VAL A 326 6.30 1.72 6.08
N HIS A 327 7.39 1.62 6.82
CA HIS A 327 8.75 1.48 6.32
C HIS A 327 9.25 0.07 6.60
N ALA A 328 9.23 -0.77 5.57
CA ALA A 328 9.76 -2.12 5.68
C ALA A 328 11.15 -2.21 5.04
N ARG A 329 12.06 -2.97 5.66
CA ARG A 329 13.31 -3.38 5.01
C ARG A 329 13.01 -4.24 3.79
N ARG A 330 13.92 -4.22 2.81
CA ARG A 330 13.83 -5.12 1.64
C ARG A 330 13.67 -6.57 2.12
N GLY A 331 12.70 -7.29 1.55
CA GLY A 331 12.42 -8.69 1.87
C GLY A 331 11.37 -8.93 2.96
N VAL A 332 10.87 -7.90 3.65
CA VAL A 332 9.76 -8.07 4.63
C VAL A 332 8.42 -8.22 3.91
N PHE A 333 8.25 -7.58 2.77
CA PHE A 333 7.12 -7.78 1.86
C PHE A 333 7.63 -8.47 0.59
N GLU A 334 7.29 -9.72 0.42
CA GLU A 334 7.51 -10.40 -0.87
C GLU A 334 6.57 -9.76 -1.91
N ASP A 335 7.17 -9.25 -3.00
CA ASP A 335 6.48 -8.75 -4.21
C ASP A 335 5.58 -7.51 -4.07
N VAL A 336 5.59 -6.75 -2.97
CA VAL A 336 4.85 -5.48 -2.87
C VAL A 336 5.76 -4.30 -3.22
N LEU A 337 5.61 -3.78 -4.45
CA LEU A 337 6.34 -2.61 -4.94
C LEU A 337 5.78 -1.27 -4.42
N GLN A 338 4.59 -1.27 -3.81
CA GLN A 338 3.87 -0.07 -3.38
C GLN A 338 4.17 0.25 -1.92
N GLU A 339 4.36 1.54 -1.64
CA GLU A 339 4.36 2.03 -0.26
C GLU A 339 2.96 1.87 0.33
N THR A 340 2.88 1.37 1.57
CA THR A 340 1.63 1.12 2.28
C THR A 340 1.54 1.94 3.56
N LEU A 341 0.33 2.06 4.06
CA LEU A 341 0.01 2.69 5.34
C LEU A 341 -1.05 1.88 6.08
N LEU A 342 -1.04 1.98 7.40
CA LEU A 342 -2.15 1.57 8.25
C LEU A 342 -3.00 2.80 8.54
N ALA A 343 -4.30 2.72 8.30
CA ALA A 343 -5.21 3.82 8.56
C ALA A 343 -6.34 3.39 9.48
N LEU A 344 -6.67 4.25 10.43
CA LEU A 344 -7.82 4.12 11.30
C LEU A 344 -8.78 5.26 11.03
N TYR A 345 -10.02 4.94 10.68
CA TYR A 345 -11.11 5.87 10.41
C TYR A 345 -12.24 5.64 11.41
N ARG A 346 -12.96 6.71 11.79
CA ARG A 346 -14.14 6.63 12.66
C ARG A 346 -15.39 7.07 11.93
N LYS A 347 -16.35 6.17 11.73
CA LYS A 347 -17.64 6.49 11.12
C LYS A 347 -18.43 7.47 11.98
N GLY A 348 -18.90 8.57 11.37
CA GLY A 348 -19.60 9.64 12.07
C GLY A 348 -18.73 10.45 13.04
N GLY A 349 -17.40 10.35 12.89
CA GLY A 349 -16.44 11.20 13.63
C GLY A 349 -16.46 12.64 13.13
N GLU A 350 -16.06 13.58 13.99
CA GLU A 350 -15.88 14.97 13.58
C GLU A 350 -14.55 15.15 12.82
N PRO A 351 -14.56 15.86 11.69
CA PRO A 351 -13.33 16.23 11.00
C PRO A 351 -12.40 17.03 11.91
N GLY A 352 -11.16 16.61 12.01
CA GLY A 352 -10.20 17.26 12.89
C GLY A 352 -8.77 16.90 12.52
N ARG A 353 -7.88 17.08 13.49
CA ARG A 353 -6.48 16.69 13.35
C ARG A 353 -6.31 15.22 13.71
N PHE A 354 -5.76 14.43 12.79
CA PHE A 354 -5.43 13.02 12.99
C PHE A 354 -3.96 12.81 13.33
N GLN A 355 -3.67 11.72 14.03
CA GLN A 355 -2.32 11.35 14.42
C GLN A 355 -1.57 10.72 13.23
N VAL A 356 -0.30 11.06 13.05
CA VAL A 356 0.59 10.42 12.09
C VAL A 356 1.76 9.76 12.80
N HIS A 357 2.06 8.51 12.41
CA HIS A 357 3.19 7.76 12.95
C HIS A 357 4.01 7.16 11.81
N TYR A 358 5.18 6.68 12.19
CA TYR A 358 6.15 6.05 11.33
C TYR A 358 6.47 4.67 11.88
N LEU A 359 6.11 3.64 11.13
CA LEU A 359 6.29 2.26 11.52
C LEU A 359 7.48 1.65 10.79
N HIS A 360 8.60 1.50 11.49
CA HIS A 360 9.77 0.78 10.99
C HIS A 360 9.60 -0.71 11.25
N VAL A 361 9.44 -1.48 10.19
CA VAL A 361 9.31 -2.94 10.24
C VAL A 361 10.69 -3.54 10.00
N ASP A 362 11.29 -4.06 11.06
CA ASP A 362 12.64 -4.63 11.03
C ASP A 362 12.62 -6.08 10.48
N ASN A 363 11.57 -6.84 10.81
CA ASN A 363 11.28 -8.18 10.31
C ASN A 363 9.76 -8.45 10.37
N GLU A 364 9.31 -9.64 10.01
CA GLU A 364 7.88 -9.99 9.96
C GLU A 364 7.12 -9.79 11.30
N ARG A 365 7.81 -9.67 12.42
CA ARG A 365 7.23 -9.62 13.78
C ARG A 365 7.56 -8.38 14.58
N GLU A 366 8.63 -7.70 14.23
CA GLU A 366 9.13 -6.57 15.01
C GLU A 366 8.98 -5.27 14.23
N ALA A 367 8.30 -4.34 14.84
CA ALA A 367 8.14 -3.00 14.33
C ALA A 367 8.36 -1.97 15.43
N ARG A 368 8.98 -0.85 15.06
CA ARG A 368 9.20 0.29 15.95
C ARG A 368 8.39 1.48 15.49
N LEU A 369 7.64 2.07 16.42
CA LEU A 369 6.77 3.20 16.16
C LEU A 369 7.48 4.52 16.51
N THR A 370 7.49 5.46 15.57
CA THR A 370 7.88 6.85 15.81
C THR A 370 6.67 7.77 15.56
N LYS A 371 6.33 8.61 16.54
CA LYS A 371 5.23 9.58 16.42
C LYS A 371 5.69 10.79 15.61
N ASN A 372 4.89 11.20 14.62
CA ASN A 372 5.19 12.32 13.73
C ASN A 372 4.36 13.58 14.00
N GLY A 373 3.41 13.51 14.92
CA GLY A 373 2.53 14.65 15.25
C GLY A 373 1.15 14.53 14.64
N LYS A 374 0.41 15.65 14.65
CA LYS A 374 -0.97 15.71 14.15
C LYS A 374 -1.07 16.58 12.91
N VAL A 375 -1.86 16.15 11.96
CA VAL A 375 -2.11 16.81 10.66
C VAL A 375 -3.59 17.06 10.50
N SER A 376 -3.95 18.16 9.82
CA SER A 376 -5.33 18.49 9.44
C SER A 376 -5.63 18.01 8.02
N LEU A 377 -6.89 17.72 7.74
CA LEU A 377 -7.35 17.55 6.37
C LEU A 377 -7.32 18.88 5.61
N PRO A 378 -7.12 18.88 4.28
CA PRO A 378 -7.24 20.10 3.48
C PRO A 378 -8.69 20.57 3.43
N ASP A 379 -8.91 21.87 3.18
CA ASP A 379 -10.25 22.46 3.06
C ASP A 379 -11.10 21.79 1.98
N ASP A 380 -10.54 21.56 0.78
CA ASP A 380 -11.13 20.59 -0.17
C ASP A 380 -10.57 19.20 0.13
N ALA A 381 -11.35 18.41 0.82
CA ALA A 381 -11.00 17.04 1.19
C ALA A 381 -10.71 16.11 -0.01
N GLY A 382 -11.11 16.47 -1.22
CA GLY A 382 -10.77 15.77 -2.45
C GLY A 382 -9.32 16.02 -2.91
N SER A 383 -8.71 17.12 -2.45
CA SER A 383 -7.29 17.40 -2.67
C SER A 383 -6.40 16.37 -1.99
N PRO A 384 -5.13 16.21 -2.40
CA PRO A 384 -4.19 15.35 -1.71
C PRO A 384 -4.06 15.68 -0.22
N TRP A 385 -4.09 14.65 0.62
CA TRP A 385 -3.85 14.78 2.06
C TRP A 385 -2.35 14.85 2.32
N LEU A 386 -1.88 16.04 2.62
CA LEU A 386 -0.47 16.31 2.87
C LEU A 386 -0.08 15.80 4.26
N ALA A 387 0.67 14.71 4.33
CA ALA A 387 1.06 14.09 5.59
C ALA A 387 2.58 13.87 5.67
N PRO A 388 3.24 14.18 6.81
CA PRO A 388 4.68 14.01 6.96
C PRO A 388 5.04 12.51 6.88
N ARG A 389 5.97 12.19 5.97
CA ARG A 389 6.47 10.82 5.78
C ARG A 389 7.61 10.47 6.74
N GLU A 390 8.23 11.47 7.33
CA GLU A 390 9.33 11.36 8.28
C GLU A 390 9.18 12.43 9.38
N PRO A 391 9.76 12.22 10.57
CA PRO A 391 9.72 13.23 11.64
C PRO A 391 10.24 14.60 11.20
N ALA A 392 11.26 14.63 10.34
CA ALA A 392 11.83 15.86 9.79
C ALA A 392 10.83 16.69 8.95
N HIS A 393 9.81 16.06 8.39
CA HIS A 393 8.83 16.73 7.52
C HIS A 393 7.71 17.47 8.28
N VAL A 394 7.58 17.31 9.60
CA VAL A 394 6.50 17.97 10.37
C VAL A 394 6.54 19.50 10.25
N GLY A 395 7.72 20.09 10.41
CA GLY A 395 7.91 21.54 10.23
C GLY A 395 7.64 22.02 8.81
N LEU A 396 8.02 21.21 7.83
CA LEU A 396 7.80 21.47 6.41
C LEU A 396 6.31 21.44 6.04
N ILE A 397 5.55 20.48 6.54
CA ILE A 397 4.11 20.39 6.29
C ILE A 397 3.39 21.61 6.88
N LYS A 398 3.71 21.97 8.12
CA LYS A 398 3.16 23.17 8.75
C LYS A 398 3.47 24.44 7.95
N ALA A 399 4.67 24.54 7.39
CA ALA A 399 5.06 25.65 6.52
C ALA A 399 4.29 25.64 5.19
N ALA A 400 4.11 24.46 4.60
CA ALA A 400 3.37 24.26 3.35
C ALA A 400 1.86 24.56 3.49
N GLU A 401 1.25 24.33 4.67
CA GLU A 401 -0.14 24.71 4.96
C GLU A 401 -0.36 26.24 4.78
N GLY A 402 0.66 27.07 5.01
CA GLY A 402 0.61 28.51 4.76
C GLY A 402 0.76 28.93 3.29
N MET A 403 1.05 27.99 2.38
CA MET A 403 1.26 28.27 0.96
C MET A 403 -0.03 28.11 0.17
N ALA A 404 -0.74 29.21 -0.09
CA ALA A 404 -2.04 29.18 -0.76
C ALA A 404 -1.96 29.03 -2.28
N ALA A 405 -0.85 29.42 -2.92
CA ALA A 405 -0.74 29.38 -4.38
C ALA A 405 -0.48 27.96 -4.93
N ARG A 406 -0.87 27.79 -6.18
CA ARG A 406 -0.68 26.57 -7.00
C ARG A 406 -0.11 26.97 -8.37
N LEU A 407 0.28 26.01 -9.19
CA LEU A 407 0.73 26.28 -10.57
C LEU A 407 -0.30 27.07 -11.38
N SER A 408 -1.59 26.84 -11.17
CA SER A 408 -2.68 27.59 -11.81
C SER A 408 -2.64 29.09 -11.50
N ASP A 409 -2.28 29.47 -10.27
CA ASP A 409 -2.18 30.90 -9.88
C ASP A 409 -1.01 31.59 -10.58
N TRP A 410 0.03 30.83 -10.95
CA TRP A 410 1.16 31.30 -11.75
C TRP A 410 0.88 31.32 -13.26
N GLY A 411 -0.28 30.79 -13.68
CA GLY A 411 -0.73 30.75 -15.06
C GLY A 411 -0.44 29.42 -15.78
N TYR A 412 -0.13 28.36 -15.05
CA TYR A 412 0.24 27.06 -15.59
C TYR A 412 -0.76 25.96 -15.27
N GLY A 413 -0.92 25.03 -16.20
CA GLY A 413 -1.54 23.73 -15.99
C GLY A 413 -0.59 22.60 -16.36
N VAL A 414 -0.90 21.40 -15.93
CA VAL A 414 -0.07 20.22 -16.18
C VAL A 414 -0.78 19.23 -17.09
N SER A 415 -0.08 18.77 -18.12
CA SER A 415 -0.52 17.68 -18.98
C SER A 415 0.60 16.68 -19.19
N THR A 416 0.24 15.45 -19.55
CA THR A 416 1.24 14.47 -20.00
C THR A 416 1.67 14.80 -21.44
N GLY A 417 2.93 14.51 -21.79
CA GLY A 417 3.39 14.59 -23.18
C GLY A 417 2.43 13.84 -24.11
N PRO A 418 2.02 14.44 -25.23
CA PRO A 418 0.91 13.94 -26.04
C PRO A 418 1.23 12.65 -26.79
N LEU A 419 2.51 12.36 -27.06
CA LEU A 419 2.90 11.21 -27.86
C LEU A 419 2.98 9.93 -27.02
N VAL A 420 2.15 8.95 -27.36
CA VAL A 420 2.27 7.55 -26.88
C VAL A 420 3.01 6.76 -27.97
N TRP A 421 4.34 6.69 -27.87
CA TRP A 421 5.26 6.27 -28.93
C TRP A 421 4.91 4.93 -29.60
N ASN A 422 4.38 3.95 -28.85
CA ASN A 422 4.05 2.63 -29.39
C ASN A 422 2.89 2.65 -30.39
N ARG A 423 2.06 3.72 -30.40
CA ARG A 423 0.96 3.93 -31.35
C ARG A 423 1.44 4.58 -32.65
N PHE A 424 2.62 5.19 -32.62
CA PHE A 424 3.15 6.02 -33.74
C PHE A 424 4.51 5.53 -34.25
N LYS A 425 4.86 4.25 -34.03
CA LYS A 425 6.14 3.67 -34.47
C LYS A 425 6.51 3.93 -35.91
N PRO A 426 5.58 3.85 -36.90
CA PRO A 426 5.89 4.11 -38.31
C PRO A 426 6.36 5.54 -38.62
N GLN A 427 6.03 6.52 -37.78
CA GLN A 427 6.37 7.92 -37.93
C GLN A 427 7.69 8.31 -37.27
N MET A 428 8.29 7.43 -36.49
CA MET A 428 9.56 7.67 -35.78
C MET A 428 10.75 7.58 -36.73
N ARG A 429 11.74 8.48 -36.59
CA ARG A 429 12.91 8.59 -37.47
C ARG A 429 14.21 8.66 -36.65
N GLY A 430 15.23 7.94 -37.13
CA GLY A 430 16.53 7.86 -36.46
C GLY A 430 17.50 8.99 -36.85
N ARG A 431 17.21 9.78 -37.89
CA ARG A 431 18.09 10.85 -38.37
C ARG A 431 17.29 12.12 -38.67
N ALA A 432 17.94 13.26 -38.49
CA ALA A 432 17.37 14.56 -38.85
C ALA A 432 17.08 14.65 -40.37
N ALA A 433 15.95 15.22 -40.71
CA ALA A 433 15.60 15.58 -42.09
C ALA A 433 14.63 16.77 -42.05
N ARG A 434 14.49 17.44 -43.20
CA ARG A 434 13.54 18.56 -43.35
C ARG A 434 12.10 18.08 -43.09
N GLY A 435 11.33 18.83 -42.28
CA GLY A 435 9.95 18.53 -41.94
C GLY A 435 9.79 17.44 -40.87
N LEU A 436 10.85 17.14 -40.11
CA LEU A 436 10.79 16.32 -38.93
C LEU A 436 10.93 17.18 -37.67
N HIS A 437 10.16 16.86 -36.64
CA HIS A 437 10.27 17.50 -35.33
C HIS A 437 11.17 16.69 -34.41
N PRO A 438 12.00 17.31 -33.56
CA PRO A 438 12.66 16.63 -32.45
C PRO A 438 11.66 15.92 -31.55
N LEU A 439 11.92 14.66 -31.24
CA LEU A 439 11.13 13.86 -30.30
C LEU A 439 11.82 13.86 -28.94
N ILE A 440 11.18 14.49 -27.96
CA ILE A 440 11.72 14.72 -26.63
C ILE A 440 11.32 13.56 -25.73
N TRP A 441 12.30 12.79 -25.29
CA TRP A 441 12.19 11.69 -24.36
C TRP A 441 12.57 12.10 -22.94
N ALA A 442 12.25 11.28 -21.95
CA ALA A 442 12.48 11.58 -20.52
C ALA A 442 13.96 11.89 -20.20
N GLU A 443 14.91 11.25 -20.88
CA GLU A 443 16.34 11.51 -20.69
C GLU A 443 16.83 12.87 -21.19
N ALA A 444 16.00 13.61 -21.91
CA ALA A 444 16.29 15.01 -22.26
C ALA A 444 16.26 15.94 -21.03
N VAL A 445 15.61 15.52 -19.95
CA VAL A 445 15.59 16.20 -18.66
C VAL A 445 16.65 15.55 -17.77
N THR A 446 17.77 16.22 -17.59
CA THR A 446 18.91 15.68 -16.81
C THR A 446 18.67 15.78 -15.30
N ALA A 447 19.35 14.95 -14.51
CA ALA A 447 19.20 14.91 -13.05
C ALA A 447 19.57 16.23 -12.36
N ASP A 448 20.38 17.06 -13.00
CA ASP A 448 20.78 18.41 -12.54
C ASP A 448 19.79 19.51 -13.00
N GLY A 449 18.71 19.13 -13.69
CA GLY A 449 17.63 20.06 -14.07
C GLY A 449 17.88 20.85 -15.36
N ARG A 450 18.69 20.33 -16.28
CA ARG A 450 18.93 20.93 -17.59
C ARG A 450 18.20 20.18 -18.69
N PHE A 451 17.77 20.91 -19.72
CA PHE A 451 17.29 20.34 -20.96
C PHE A 451 18.47 20.08 -21.91
N ILE A 452 18.61 18.82 -22.36
CA ILE A 452 19.61 18.42 -23.36
C ILE A 452 18.93 17.48 -24.35
N PHE A 453 18.81 17.91 -25.61
CA PHE A 453 18.29 17.04 -26.65
C PHE A 453 19.25 15.87 -26.92
N ARG A 454 18.75 14.63 -26.89
CA ARG A 454 19.55 13.39 -26.91
C ARG A 454 19.44 12.63 -28.23
N ALA A 455 19.74 13.29 -29.34
CA ALA A 455 19.70 12.67 -30.66
C ALA A 455 20.67 11.49 -30.84
N GLU A 456 21.72 11.41 -30.03
CA GLU A 456 22.75 10.37 -30.04
C GLU A 456 22.32 9.04 -29.38
N LYS A 457 21.24 9.02 -28.62
CA LYS A 457 20.75 7.82 -27.93
C LYS A 457 20.26 6.77 -28.90
N LYS A 458 20.85 5.57 -28.86
CA LYS A 458 20.51 4.46 -29.78
C LYS A 458 19.19 3.76 -29.48
N ASN A 459 18.68 3.87 -28.25
CA ASN A 459 17.50 3.13 -27.80
C ASN A 459 16.18 3.81 -28.19
N HIS A 460 16.21 5.10 -28.59
CA HIS A 460 15.04 5.89 -28.92
C HIS A 460 15.23 6.61 -30.24
N ALA A 461 14.16 6.69 -31.04
CA ALA A 461 14.18 7.52 -32.25
C ALA A 461 14.12 9.00 -31.86
N PRO A 462 15.08 9.82 -32.30
CA PRO A 462 15.16 11.22 -31.85
C PRO A 462 14.27 12.18 -32.64
N TYR A 463 13.62 11.74 -33.74
CA TYR A 463 12.80 12.59 -34.58
C TYR A 463 11.45 11.94 -34.88
N PHE A 464 10.46 12.78 -35.15
CA PHE A 464 9.09 12.40 -35.45
C PHE A 464 8.61 13.07 -36.73
N LYS A 465 7.96 12.28 -37.61
CA LYS A 465 7.32 12.78 -38.84
C LYS A 465 5.83 12.95 -38.56
N THR A 466 5.34 14.18 -38.57
CA THR A 466 3.90 14.43 -38.48
C THR A 466 3.21 14.09 -39.81
N GLU A 467 1.98 13.59 -39.72
CA GLU A 467 1.06 13.36 -40.83
C GLU A 467 -0.15 14.30 -40.74
N ALA A 468 -1.02 14.27 -41.76
CA ALA A 468 -2.22 15.09 -41.74
C ALA A 468 -3.10 14.73 -40.48
N GLY A 469 -3.39 15.73 -39.66
CA GLY A 469 -4.13 15.56 -38.41
C GLY A 469 -3.30 15.46 -37.15
N ASP A 470 -1.97 15.36 -37.22
CA ASP A 470 -1.07 15.21 -36.07
C ASP A 470 -0.63 16.53 -35.42
N GLY A 471 -1.13 17.66 -35.87
CA GLY A 471 -0.73 18.99 -35.36
C GLY A 471 -0.89 19.14 -33.85
N TRP A 472 -1.80 18.41 -33.25
CA TRP A 472 -2.01 18.40 -31.80
C TRP A 472 -0.85 17.76 -30.99
N LEU A 473 0.04 16.99 -31.64
CA LEU A 473 1.24 16.43 -31.07
C LEU A 473 2.38 17.44 -30.98
N VAL A 474 2.34 18.51 -31.80
CA VAL A 474 3.42 19.48 -31.89
C VAL A 474 3.28 20.52 -30.80
N VAL A 475 4.35 20.72 -30.06
CA VAL A 475 4.49 21.73 -29.01
C VAL A 475 5.27 22.91 -29.59
N ASP A 476 4.66 24.08 -29.63
CA ASP A 476 5.16 25.32 -30.20
C ASP A 476 5.49 26.41 -29.17
N GLN A 477 5.22 26.14 -27.90
CA GLN A 477 5.46 27.09 -26.82
C GLN A 477 6.35 26.49 -25.73
N SER A 478 7.21 27.32 -25.16
CA SER A 478 8.05 26.95 -24.00
C SER A 478 7.21 26.44 -22.85
N CYS A 479 7.70 25.38 -22.23
CA CYS A 479 7.08 24.75 -21.06
C CYS A 479 8.15 24.18 -20.13
N VAL A 480 7.74 23.69 -18.95
CA VAL A 480 8.63 22.92 -18.11
C VAL A 480 8.32 21.44 -18.23
N LEU A 481 9.33 20.67 -18.61
CA LEU A 481 9.28 19.21 -18.66
C LEU A 481 9.60 18.64 -17.28
N VAL A 482 8.80 17.68 -16.82
CA VAL A 482 9.01 16.97 -15.54
C VAL A 482 8.98 15.47 -15.80
N GLN A 483 10.01 14.74 -15.37
CA GLN A 483 10.04 13.28 -15.52
C GLN A 483 8.85 12.64 -14.78
N ARG A 484 8.11 11.76 -15.47
CA ARG A 484 6.96 11.05 -14.87
C ARG A 484 7.34 9.87 -14.02
N THR A 485 8.46 9.23 -14.30
CA THR A 485 8.91 8.06 -13.55
C THR A 485 10.34 8.28 -13.11
N THR A 486 10.56 8.22 -11.82
CA THR A 486 11.88 8.31 -11.22
C THR A 486 12.16 7.02 -10.46
N ALA A 487 13.38 6.47 -10.60
CA ALA A 487 13.77 5.27 -9.86
C ALA A 487 13.72 5.54 -8.35
N LYS A 488 13.39 4.51 -7.55
CA LYS A 488 13.33 4.64 -6.08
C LYS A 488 14.67 5.08 -5.47
N GLU A 489 15.76 4.71 -6.13
CA GLU A 489 17.14 5.02 -5.75
C GLU A 489 17.54 6.46 -6.07
N GLN A 490 16.78 7.18 -6.88
CA GLN A 490 17.06 8.60 -7.15
C GLN A 490 16.82 9.44 -5.91
N LEU A 491 17.77 10.33 -5.64
CA LEU A 491 17.71 11.24 -4.50
C LEU A 491 16.47 12.16 -4.53
N ARG A 492 15.89 12.37 -5.72
CA ARG A 492 14.77 13.30 -5.96
C ARG A 492 13.67 12.64 -6.76
N ARG A 493 12.44 13.03 -6.44
CA ARG A 493 11.24 12.69 -7.20
C ARG A 493 10.97 13.68 -8.33
N LEU A 494 11.16 14.96 -8.05
CA LEU A 494 10.97 16.01 -9.03
C LEU A 494 12.28 16.29 -9.77
N ILE A 495 12.28 16.01 -11.07
CA ILE A 495 13.37 16.31 -11.98
C ILE A 495 12.73 17.07 -13.14
N ALA A 496 13.02 18.38 -13.21
CA ALA A 496 12.35 19.32 -14.13
C ALA A 496 13.37 20.14 -14.91
N ALA A 497 13.05 20.47 -16.14
CA ALA A 497 13.84 21.38 -16.96
C ALA A 497 12.94 22.24 -17.85
N GLU A 498 13.30 23.51 -18.06
CA GLU A 498 12.68 24.32 -19.08
C GLU A 498 13.00 23.75 -20.47
N LEU A 499 11.99 23.62 -21.32
CA LEU A 499 12.12 23.43 -22.75
C LEU A 499 12.18 24.83 -23.39
N PRO A 500 13.36 25.30 -23.83
CA PRO A 500 13.54 26.70 -24.26
C PRO A 500 12.78 27.00 -25.54
N GLN A 501 12.17 28.21 -25.64
CA GLN A 501 11.50 28.66 -26.85
C GLN A 501 12.45 28.69 -28.06
N ALA A 502 13.70 29.14 -27.87
CA ALA A 502 14.70 29.18 -28.94
C ALA A 502 14.97 27.79 -29.56
N PHE A 503 14.91 26.70 -28.75
CA PHE A 503 15.02 25.34 -29.29
C PHE A 503 13.78 24.96 -30.12
N ILE A 504 12.59 25.30 -29.63
CA ILE A 504 11.32 25.06 -30.32
C ILE A 504 11.30 25.81 -31.68
N ASP A 505 11.64 27.09 -31.68
CA ASP A 505 11.66 27.94 -32.86
C ASP A 505 12.67 27.46 -33.93
N ALA A 506 13.84 26.99 -33.48
CA ALA A 506 14.87 26.45 -34.36
C ALA A 506 14.44 25.17 -35.13
N HIS A 507 13.36 24.50 -34.67
CA HIS A 507 12.89 23.22 -35.20
C HIS A 507 11.43 23.26 -35.68
N ASP A 508 10.81 24.45 -35.75
CA ASP A 508 9.40 24.61 -36.11
C ASP A 508 8.46 23.72 -35.24
N GLY A 509 8.75 23.68 -33.94
CA GLY A 509 8.02 22.85 -32.98
C GLY A 509 8.75 21.54 -32.60
N VAL A 510 8.30 20.92 -31.54
CA VAL A 510 8.83 19.65 -31.01
C VAL A 510 7.68 18.72 -30.64
N VAL A 511 7.95 17.42 -30.51
CA VAL A 511 7.00 16.43 -30.03
C VAL A 511 7.50 15.88 -28.68
N VAL A 512 6.64 15.80 -27.68
CA VAL A 512 6.99 15.34 -26.32
C VAL A 512 6.36 13.98 -26.03
N GLU A 513 7.18 13.05 -25.59
CA GLU A 513 6.77 11.69 -25.30
C GLU A 513 6.11 11.59 -23.91
N ASN A 514 5.22 10.62 -23.71
CA ASN A 514 4.31 10.53 -22.57
C ASN A 514 4.95 10.10 -21.24
N HIS A 515 6.24 9.79 -21.17
CA HIS A 515 7.00 9.66 -19.92
C HIS A 515 7.49 11.01 -19.35
N LEU A 516 7.08 12.11 -19.98
CA LEU A 516 7.22 13.46 -19.45
C LEU A 516 5.85 14.07 -19.14
N ASN A 517 5.78 14.80 -18.04
CA ASN A 517 4.74 15.79 -17.81
C ASN A 517 5.22 17.14 -18.36
N MET A 518 4.26 17.94 -18.85
CA MET A 518 4.48 19.28 -19.36
C MET A 518 3.72 20.28 -18.49
N VAL A 519 4.44 21.18 -17.81
CA VAL A 519 3.86 22.33 -17.13
C VAL A 519 3.77 23.46 -18.16
N ARG A 520 2.57 23.67 -18.70
CA ARG A 520 2.32 24.58 -19.84
C ARG A 520 1.54 25.81 -19.40
N ALA A 521 1.80 26.93 -20.07
CA ALA A 521 0.96 28.11 -19.91
C ALA A 521 -0.49 27.81 -20.36
N ILE A 522 -1.45 28.07 -19.48
CA ILE A 522 -2.90 28.00 -19.79
C ILE A 522 -3.50 29.41 -19.91
N VAL A 523 -2.83 30.38 -19.34
CA VAL A 523 -3.06 31.83 -19.51
C VAL A 523 -1.69 32.51 -19.56
N LYS A 524 -1.63 33.82 -19.78
CA LYS A 524 -0.35 34.55 -19.78
C LYS A 524 0.44 34.23 -18.48
N PRO A 525 1.63 33.62 -18.58
CA PRO A 525 2.43 33.28 -17.41
C PRO A 525 2.79 34.49 -16.57
N LYS A 526 2.70 34.34 -15.26
CA LYS A 526 3.08 35.37 -14.27
C LYS A 526 4.44 35.07 -13.64
N VAL A 527 4.95 33.86 -13.84
CA VAL A 527 6.26 33.34 -13.43
C VAL A 527 6.91 32.73 -14.66
N THR A 528 8.20 32.95 -14.89
CA THR A 528 8.90 32.40 -16.07
C THR A 528 9.04 30.88 -16.00
N PRO A 529 9.04 30.15 -17.15
CA PRO A 529 9.27 28.70 -17.14
C PRO A 529 10.57 28.31 -16.44
N ALA A 530 11.64 29.07 -16.61
CA ALA A 530 12.92 28.84 -15.93
C ALA A 530 12.78 28.92 -14.40
N ALA A 531 12.02 29.90 -13.87
CA ALA A 531 11.77 30.01 -12.43
C ALA A 531 10.87 28.87 -11.93
N VAL A 532 9.85 28.45 -12.69
CA VAL A 532 9.04 27.27 -12.35
C VAL A 532 9.92 26.01 -12.28
N ALA A 533 10.79 25.78 -13.26
CA ALA A 533 11.72 24.65 -13.27
C ALA A 533 12.66 24.68 -12.05
N ALA A 534 13.19 25.86 -11.69
CA ALA A 534 14.05 26.05 -10.54
C ALA A 534 13.33 25.73 -9.21
N VAL A 535 12.07 26.15 -9.06
CA VAL A 535 11.25 25.85 -7.88
C VAL A 535 10.94 24.36 -7.79
N LEU A 536 10.52 23.71 -8.88
CA LEU A 536 10.25 22.28 -8.88
C LEU A 536 11.52 21.44 -8.60
N ASN A 537 12.69 21.94 -8.97
CA ASN A 537 13.98 21.32 -8.67
C ASN A 537 14.51 21.61 -7.25
N SER A 538 13.83 22.40 -6.44
CA SER A 538 14.27 22.65 -5.07
C SER A 538 14.07 21.46 -4.15
N ASP A 539 14.91 21.32 -3.12
CA ASP A 539 14.79 20.23 -2.15
C ASP A 539 13.54 20.38 -1.28
N VAL A 540 13.17 21.63 -0.96
CA VAL A 540 11.94 21.93 -0.22
C VAL A 540 10.71 21.43 -0.96
N VAL A 541 10.58 21.75 -2.25
CA VAL A 541 9.41 21.36 -3.05
C VAL A 541 9.41 19.86 -3.34
N ASP A 542 10.56 19.23 -3.54
CA ASP A 542 10.68 17.77 -3.67
C ASP A 542 10.21 17.04 -2.40
N GLN A 543 10.59 17.53 -1.23
CA GLN A 543 10.16 16.94 0.06
C GLN A 543 8.66 17.13 0.30
N ILE A 544 8.09 18.29 -0.07
CA ILE A 544 6.64 18.52 -0.02
C ILE A 544 5.93 17.54 -0.96
N PHE A 545 6.43 17.40 -2.20
CA PHE A 545 5.87 16.45 -3.16
C PHE A 545 5.90 15.01 -2.64
N ARG A 546 6.97 14.58 -2.00
CA ARG A 546 7.05 13.27 -1.34
C ARG A 546 6.01 13.09 -0.24
N CYS A 547 5.60 14.14 0.43
CA CYS A 547 4.52 14.10 1.41
C CYS A 547 3.12 13.99 0.77
N ILE A 548 2.98 14.37 -0.52
CA ILE A 548 1.76 14.18 -1.32
C ILE A 548 1.74 12.76 -1.90
N SER A 549 2.80 12.38 -2.61
CA SER A 549 2.86 11.15 -3.42
C SER A 549 3.76 10.10 -2.80
N GLY A 550 3.23 8.89 -2.64
CA GLY A 550 4.01 7.69 -2.31
C GLY A 550 4.31 6.81 -3.54
N SER A 551 3.92 7.26 -4.73
CA SER A 551 4.15 6.54 -5.99
C SER A 551 5.53 6.85 -6.57
N VAL A 552 6.09 5.92 -7.35
CA VAL A 552 7.26 6.19 -8.20
C VAL A 552 6.90 7.07 -9.41
N ALA A 553 5.61 7.19 -9.73
CA ALA A 553 5.11 8.03 -10.80
C ALA A 553 4.73 9.42 -10.26
N VAL A 554 5.10 10.46 -11.02
CA VAL A 554 4.72 11.85 -10.81
C VAL A 554 3.51 12.14 -11.69
N SER A 555 2.33 12.31 -11.10
CA SER A 555 1.11 12.60 -11.86
C SER A 555 0.88 14.11 -12.03
N ALA A 556 0.14 14.48 -13.09
CA ALA A 556 -0.25 15.87 -13.33
C ALA A 556 -1.05 16.44 -12.15
N PHE A 557 -2.01 15.66 -11.63
CA PHE A 557 -2.86 16.06 -10.50
C PHE A 557 -2.04 16.34 -9.22
N GLU A 558 -1.03 15.52 -8.92
CA GLU A 558 -0.15 15.72 -7.77
C GLU A 558 0.73 16.96 -7.95
N LEU A 559 1.25 17.20 -9.17
CA LEU A 559 2.03 18.42 -9.47
C LEU A 559 1.19 19.70 -9.30
N GLU A 560 -0.05 19.70 -9.81
CA GLU A 560 -0.98 20.84 -9.66
C GLU A 560 -1.37 21.12 -8.22
N SER A 561 -1.26 20.11 -7.35
CA SER A 561 -1.62 20.19 -5.94
C SER A 561 -0.49 20.70 -5.04
N ILE A 562 0.73 20.88 -5.56
CA ILE A 562 1.87 21.36 -4.75
C ILE A 562 1.59 22.75 -4.19
N PRO A 563 1.68 22.95 -2.84
CA PRO A 563 1.62 24.28 -2.24
C PRO A 563 2.85 25.10 -2.64
N LEU A 564 2.63 26.27 -3.22
CA LEU A 564 3.68 27.12 -3.77
C LEU A 564 3.62 28.54 -3.16
N PRO A 565 4.74 29.28 -3.18
CA PRO A 565 4.78 30.69 -2.75
C PRO A 565 3.84 31.56 -3.58
N SER A 566 3.31 32.61 -2.97
CA SER A 566 2.48 33.61 -3.67
C SER A 566 3.27 34.31 -4.78
N LEU A 567 2.56 34.85 -5.78
CA LEU A 567 3.19 35.59 -6.88
C LEU A 567 4.09 36.73 -6.41
N SER A 568 3.67 37.47 -5.37
CA SER A 568 4.46 38.57 -4.80
C SER A 568 5.79 38.09 -4.21
N ALA A 569 5.85 36.84 -3.75
CA ALA A 569 7.06 36.27 -3.16
C ALA A 569 8.04 35.72 -4.22
N MET A 570 7.64 35.62 -5.50
CA MET A 570 8.49 35.03 -6.55
C MET A 570 9.57 35.97 -7.11
N ALA A 571 9.45 37.26 -6.94
CA ALA A 571 10.39 38.24 -7.51
C ALA A 571 11.89 38.01 -7.14
N PRO A 572 12.27 37.58 -5.94
CA PRO A 572 13.66 37.21 -5.63
C PRO A 572 14.15 36.00 -6.41
N ILE A 573 13.28 34.97 -6.61
CA ILE A 573 13.61 33.76 -7.35
C ILE A 573 13.82 34.08 -8.82
N GLU A 574 12.93 34.87 -9.43
CA GLU A 574 13.05 35.33 -10.81
C GLU A 574 14.38 36.05 -11.06
N ARG A 575 14.77 36.94 -10.15
CA ARG A 575 16.04 37.66 -10.25
C ARG A 575 17.27 36.74 -10.13
N LEU A 576 17.22 35.72 -9.27
CA LEU A 576 18.30 34.75 -9.13
C LEU A 576 18.42 33.88 -10.38
N VAL A 577 17.30 33.39 -10.90
CA VAL A 577 17.27 32.58 -12.13
C VAL A 577 17.78 33.39 -13.33
N ALA A 578 17.33 34.62 -13.52
CA ALA A 578 17.80 35.50 -14.60
C ALA A 578 19.31 35.80 -14.53
N LYS A 579 19.92 35.76 -13.33
CA LYS A 579 21.36 35.91 -13.13
C LYS A 579 22.15 34.60 -13.23
N GLY A 580 21.50 33.48 -13.53
CA GLY A 580 22.15 32.16 -13.54
C GLY A 580 22.68 31.72 -12.16
N ALA A 581 22.00 32.11 -11.09
CA ALA A 581 22.42 31.75 -9.73
C ALA A 581 22.45 30.25 -9.49
N THR A 582 23.29 29.80 -8.58
CA THR A 582 23.39 28.39 -8.23
C THR A 582 22.10 27.89 -7.58
N ARG A 583 21.83 26.59 -7.73
CA ARG A 583 20.71 25.94 -7.08
C ARG A 583 20.70 26.16 -5.57
N ALA A 584 21.85 26.13 -4.90
CA ALA A 584 21.96 26.39 -3.46
C ALA A 584 21.48 27.78 -3.06
N ALA A 585 21.76 28.81 -3.88
CA ALA A 585 21.28 30.16 -3.65
C ALA A 585 19.76 30.27 -3.78
N ILE A 586 19.17 29.59 -4.76
CA ILE A 586 17.72 29.51 -4.98
C ILE A 586 17.06 28.75 -3.82
N GLU A 587 17.62 27.60 -3.44
CA GLU A 587 17.15 26.79 -2.31
C GLU A 587 17.09 27.58 -1.00
N LYS A 588 18.16 28.37 -0.71
CA LYS A 588 18.20 29.20 0.48
C LYS A 588 17.05 30.21 0.55
N VAL A 589 16.71 30.85 -0.58
CA VAL A 589 15.59 31.80 -0.64
C VAL A 589 14.26 31.06 -0.52
N LEU A 590 14.08 29.91 -1.20
CA LEU A 590 12.86 29.11 -1.09
C LEU A 590 12.64 28.61 0.33
N ARG A 591 13.65 28.08 1.02
CA ARG A 591 13.54 27.70 2.43
C ARG A 591 13.04 28.86 3.29
N GLY A 592 13.58 30.08 3.08
CA GLY A 592 13.11 31.27 3.75
C GLY A 592 11.64 31.60 3.46
N LEU A 593 11.19 31.47 2.21
CA LEU A 593 9.77 31.66 1.84
C LEU A 593 8.85 30.68 2.55
N TYR A 594 9.28 29.43 2.74
CA TYR A 594 8.56 28.44 3.55
C TYR A 594 8.78 28.58 5.06
N GLY A 595 9.44 29.65 5.53
CA GLY A 595 9.69 29.86 6.98
C GLY A 595 10.62 28.83 7.61
N LEU A 596 11.41 28.12 6.81
CA LEU A 596 12.39 27.13 7.26
C LEU A 596 13.75 27.79 7.50
N LYS A 597 14.50 27.32 8.50
CA LYS A 597 15.87 27.77 8.72
C LYS A 597 16.72 27.48 7.48
N ALA A 598 17.56 28.46 7.09
CA ALA A 598 18.49 28.36 5.96
C ALA A 598 19.55 27.28 6.18
#